data_62407998deb719f0fa76a7a826067584
#
_entry.id   62407998deb719f0fa76a7a826067584
#
_cell.length_a   1.000
_cell.length_b   1.000
_cell.length_c   1.000
_cell.angle_alpha   90.00
_cell.angle_beta   90.00
_cell.angle_gamma   90.00
#
_symmetry.space_group_name_H-M   'P 1'
#
loop_
_entity.id
_entity.type
_entity.pdbx_description
1 polymer ?
#
loop_
_entity_poly.entity_id
_entity_poly.type
_entity_poly.pdbx_seq_one_letter_code
_entity_poly.pdbx_strand_id
1 'polypeptide(L)'
;MTADMVDTTEGETAGGHTAAGAARAADGAAAGRWAPGDHILWRYRDNAHPEQFHICRPMTVVRDTQELFAAWMAPGTPCVKPVLADGTPVHREPLSTRYTKPRRTVRDQWFGTGVLKLARPGDPWSVWLFWERGWQFKNWYVNLEEPRRRWADGIDSEDHFLDICVYPDRHWEWRDEDEFAQAQRDGLVTPARAAEVRSAGRAAIAQISAWRGPFADGWEDWRPDPAWSVPRLPEDWDRAPERLRS
;
A
#
# COMPACT_ATOMS: atom_id res chain seq x y z
N MET A 1 -8.77 0.08 2.16
CA MET A 1 -9.04 1.45 2.53
C MET A 1 -8.37 2.44 1.60
N THR A 2 -9.08 3.38 1.07
CA THR A 2 -8.57 4.43 0.19
C THR A 2 -8.47 5.69 1.02
N ALA A 3 -7.24 6.19 1.24
CA ALA A 3 -7.07 7.52 1.81
C ALA A 3 -7.82 8.53 0.92
N ASP A 4 -8.85 9.17 1.48
CA ASP A 4 -9.57 10.25 0.82
C ASP A 4 -8.63 11.45 0.66
N MET A 5 -8.20 11.69 -0.58
CA MET A 5 -7.59 12.96 -0.95
C MET A 5 -8.59 13.75 -1.80
N VAL A 6 -8.97 14.89 -1.27
CA VAL A 6 -9.87 15.86 -1.88
C VAL A 6 -9.34 16.32 -3.23
N ASP A 7 -10.23 16.26 -4.22
CA ASP A 7 -10.09 16.68 -5.61
C ASP A 7 -10.00 18.22 -5.72
N THR A 8 -8.97 18.70 -6.43
CA THR A 8 -9.02 19.97 -7.15
C THR A 8 -8.30 19.81 -8.49
N THR A 9 -9.12 19.77 -9.53
CA THR A 9 -8.75 19.79 -10.96
C THR A 9 -8.12 21.10 -11.37
N GLU A 10 -7.09 21.00 -12.22
CA GLU A 10 -6.80 21.72 -13.46
C GLU A 10 -5.37 21.42 -13.86
N GLY A 11 -5.13 21.10 -14.94
CA GLY A 11 -4.83 20.84 -16.27
C GLY A 11 -3.57 21.57 -16.72
N GLU A 12 -2.61 20.87 -17.34
CA GLU A 12 -2.00 21.26 -18.60
C GLU A 12 -0.90 20.28 -19.07
N THR A 13 -0.74 20.25 -20.37
CA THR A 13 -0.16 19.24 -21.23
C THR A 13 1.34 19.43 -21.54
N ALA A 14 1.94 18.34 -21.96
CA ALA A 14 2.90 18.14 -23.05
C ALA A 14 4.40 18.06 -22.77
N GLY A 15 5.00 17.03 -23.41
CA GLY A 15 6.35 17.07 -23.94
C GLY A 15 7.16 15.78 -23.74
N GLY A 16 7.18 14.92 -24.77
CA GLY A 16 8.00 13.72 -24.81
C GLY A 16 9.49 13.99 -25.04
N HIS A 17 10.34 13.02 -24.76
CA HIS A 17 11.37 12.48 -25.67
C HIS A 17 12.21 11.36 -25.04
N THR A 18 12.26 10.28 -25.78
CA THR A 18 13.31 9.29 -26.12
C THR A 18 14.22 8.67 -25.05
N ALA A 19 14.27 7.36 -25.19
CA ALA A 19 15.07 6.35 -24.54
C ALA A 19 16.59 6.52 -24.67
N ALA A 20 17.31 6.15 -23.61
CA ALA A 20 18.67 5.63 -23.70
C ALA A 20 18.84 4.53 -22.64
N GLY A 21 19.14 3.31 -23.11
CA GLY A 21 19.44 2.19 -22.24
C GLY A 21 20.80 2.35 -21.56
N ALA A 22 20.84 2.13 -20.26
CA ALA A 22 22.07 1.96 -19.51
C ALA A 22 22.20 0.52 -19.03
N ALA A 23 23.36 -0.06 -19.29
CA ALA A 23 23.73 -1.43 -18.99
C ALA A 23 23.66 -1.72 -17.50
N ARG A 24 22.99 -2.84 -17.12
CA ARG A 24 22.94 -3.38 -15.77
C ARG A 24 24.34 -3.86 -15.34
N ALA A 25 24.86 -3.29 -14.29
CA ALA A 25 25.94 -3.89 -13.53
C ALA A 25 25.36 -5.00 -12.65
N ALA A 26 25.75 -6.25 -12.93
CA ALA A 26 25.41 -7.40 -12.12
C ALA A 26 26.31 -7.40 -10.89
N ASP A 27 25.77 -7.04 -9.72
CA ASP A 27 26.37 -7.38 -8.43
C ASP A 27 25.36 -8.18 -7.60
N GLY A 28 25.81 -9.36 -7.23
CA GLY A 28 25.30 -10.41 -6.38
C GLY A 28 23.94 -10.21 -5.66
N ALA A 29 22.83 -10.32 -6.37
CA ALA A 29 21.53 -10.47 -5.75
C ALA A 29 21.45 -11.85 -5.09
N ALA A 30 21.35 -11.90 -3.77
CA ALA A 30 20.93 -13.12 -3.06
C ALA A 30 19.60 -13.60 -3.69
N ALA A 31 19.54 -14.85 -4.10
CA ALA A 31 18.40 -15.43 -4.80
C ALA A 31 17.06 -15.06 -4.12
N GLY A 32 16.18 -14.39 -4.85
CA GLY A 32 14.84 -14.02 -4.39
C GLY A 32 14.61 -12.56 -3.96
N ARG A 33 15.58 -11.65 -4.12
CA ARG A 33 15.39 -10.22 -3.84
C ARG A 33 15.28 -9.40 -5.12
N TRP A 34 14.45 -8.35 -5.06
CA TRP A 34 14.34 -7.38 -6.15
C TRP A 34 15.40 -6.30 -6.03
N ALA A 35 15.87 -5.81 -7.17
CA ALA A 35 16.77 -4.66 -7.24
C ALA A 35 15.98 -3.34 -7.16
N PRO A 36 16.59 -2.23 -6.68
CA PRO A 36 16.02 -0.90 -6.83
C PRO A 36 15.68 -0.61 -8.30
N GLY A 37 14.47 -0.10 -8.55
CA GLY A 37 13.94 0.14 -9.89
C GLY A 37 13.17 -1.04 -10.50
N ASP A 38 13.20 -2.25 -9.91
CA ASP A 38 12.34 -3.34 -10.35
C ASP A 38 10.87 -3.01 -10.07
N HIS A 39 9.97 -3.54 -10.90
CA HIS A 39 8.54 -3.34 -10.75
C HIS A 39 7.91 -4.59 -10.15
N ILE A 40 7.05 -4.40 -9.16
CA ILE A 40 6.30 -5.46 -8.49
C ILE A 40 4.82 -5.12 -8.39
N LEU A 41 4.00 -6.11 -8.09
CA LEU A 41 2.60 -5.93 -7.74
C LEU A 41 2.42 -6.03 -6.21
N TRP A 42 1.81 -5.02 -5.59
CA TRP A 42 1.35 -5.11 -4.20
C TRP A 42 -0.17 -5.30 -4.23
N ARG A 43 -0.61 -6.48 -3.80
CA ARG A 43 -2.03 -6.87 -3.90
C ARG A 43 -2.64 -7.10 -2.52
N TYR A 44 -3.92 -6.76 -2.41
CA TYR A 44 -4.72 -7.03 -1.23
C TYR A 44 -5.85 -7.99 -1.56
N ARG A 45 -5.99 -9.03 -0.72
CA ARG A 45 -7.10 -9.97 -0.78
C ARG A 45 -8.38 -9.29 -0.32
N ASP A 46 -9.49 -9.75 -0.83
CA ASP A 46 -10.81 -9.35 -0.35
C ASP A 46 -11.11 -10.05 0.98
N ASN A 47 -11.47 -9.28 2.01
CA ASN A 47 -11.74 -9.83 3.34
C ASN A 47 -12.99 -10.74 3.40
N ALA A 48 -13.96 -10.54 2.48
CA ALA A 48 -15.13 -11.38 2.35
C ALA A 48 -14.88 -12.62 1.46
N HIS A 49 -13.91 -12.51 0.52
CA HIS A 49 -13.56 -13.52 -0.47
C HIS A 49 -12.02 -13.67 -0.55
N PRO A 50 -11.38 -14.32 0.46
CA PRO A 50 -9.90 -14.35 0.57
C PRO A 50 -9.17 -15.03 -0.60
N GLU A 51 -9.89 -15.76 -1.44
CA GLU A 51 -9.39 -16.35 -2.68
C GLU A 51 -9.25 -15.31 -3.82
N GLN A 52 -9.85 -14.13 -3.67
CA GLN A 52 -9.85 -13.07 -4.67
C GLN A 52 -8.97 -11.89 -4.22
N PHE A 53 -8.45 -11.17 -5.21
CA PHE A 53 -7.80 -9.88 -4.97
C PHE A 53 -8.74 -8.75 -5.38
N HIS A 54 -8.86 -7.74 -4.55
CA HIS A 54 -9.69 -6.57 -4.84
C HIS A 54 -8.90 -5.28 -5.04
N ILE A 55 -7.63 -5.26 -4.64
CA ILE A 55 -6.72 -4.13 -4.84
C ILE A 55 -5.43 -4.65 -5.45
N CYS A 56 -4.93 -3.95 -6.47
CA CYS A 56 -3.59 -4.16 -7.01
C CYS A 56 -2.95 -2.79 -7.27
N ARG A 57 -1.75 -2.63 -6.73
CA ARG A 57 -0.94 -1.40 -6.86
C ARG A 57 0.44 -1.79 -7.38
N PRO A 58 0.71 -1.62 -8.67
CA PRO A 58 2.06 -1.74 -9.21
C PRO A 58 2.99 -0.73 -8.54
N MET A 59 4.16 -1.16 -8.13
CA MET A 59 5.10 -0.33 -7.37
C MET A 59 6.53 -0.52 -7.90
N THR A 60 7.36 0.51 -7.74
CA THR A 60 8.80 0.44 -8.00
C THR A 60 9.53 0.10 -6.71
N VAL A 61 10.37 -0.91 -6.73
CA VAL A 61 11.20 -1.29 -5.59
C VAL A 61 12.23 -0.20 -5.31
N VAL A 62 12.29 0.25 -4.06
CA VAL A 62 13.28 1.23 -3.57
C VAL A 62 14.41 0.51 -2.83
N ARG A 63 14.06 -0.47 -2.01
CA ARG A 63 14.99 -1.25 -1.21
C ARG A 63 14.39 -2.62 -0.90
N ASP A 64 15.20 -3.65 -0.94
CA ASP A 64 14.81 -5.00 -0.56
C ASP A 64 15.97 -5.68 0.19
N THR A 65 15.91 -5.62 1.52
CA THR A 65 16.92 -6.21 2.44
C THR A 65 16.27 -7.23 3.38
N GLN A 66 17.07 -7.81 4.28
CA GLN A 66 16.54 -8.69 5.35
C GLN A 66 15.72 -7.91 6.39
N GLU A 67 16.06 -6.64 6.58
CA GLU A 67 15.48 -5.79 7.63
C GLU A 67 14.33 -4.93 7.13
N LEU A 68 14.33 -4.56 5.83
CA LEU A 68 13.38 -3.61 5.29
C LEU A 68 13.10 -3.87 3.81
N PHE A 69 11.85 -3.89 3.48
CA PHE A 69 11.34 -3.72 2.12
C PHE A 69 10.73 -2.33 1.96
N ALA A 70 11.11 -1.62 0.90
CA ALA A 70 10.57 -0.32 0.55
C ALA A 70 10.16 -0.29 -0.91
N ALA A 71 8.98 0.23 -1.20
CA ALA A 71 8.46 0.36 -2.56
C ALA A 71 7.70 1.67 -2.76
N TRP A 72 7.83 2.24 -3.95
CA TRP A 72 7.26 3.52 -4.36
C TRP A 72 6.10 3.33 -5.32
N MET A 73 4.97 3.96 -5.03
CA MET A 73 3.87 4.13 -5.95
C MET A 73 3.85 5.55 -6.48
N ALA A 74 4.20 5.72 -7.75
CA ALA A 74 4.26 7.02 -8.40
C ALA A 74 2.85 7.60 -8.66
N PRO A 75 2.70 8.94 -8.73
CA PRO A 75 1.49 9.57 -9.25
C PRO A 75 1.13 9.01 -10.63
N GLY A 76 -0.17 8.81 -10.90
CA GLY A 76 -0.65 8.28 -12.17
C GLY A 76 -0.42 6.78 -12.38
N THR A 77 0.10 6.05 -11.39
CA THR A 77 0.25 4.59 -11.50
C THR A 77 -1.10 3.92 -11.75
N PRO A 78 -1.23 3.14 -12.86
CA PRO A 78 -2.42 2.32 -13.08
C PRO A 78 -2.61 1.35 -11.93
N CYS A 79 -3.82 1.25 -11.40
CA CYS A 79 -4.11 0.39 -10.26
C CYS A 79 -5.47 -0.27 -10.39
N VAL A 80 -5.77 -1.21 -9.51
CA VAL A 80 -7.10 -1.81 -9.37
C VAL A 80 -7.65 -1.45 -8.00
N LYS A 81 -8.92 -1.10 -7.96
CA LYS A 81 -9.66 -0.82 -6.73
C LYS A 81 -11.07 -1.42 -6.77
N PRO A 82 -11.68 -1.69 -5.59
CA PRO A 82 -13.07 -2.11 -5.53
C PRO A 82 -14.01 -0.91 -5.74
N VAL A 83 -15.13 -1.20 -6.39
CA VAL A 83 -16.33 -0.37 -6.43
C VAL A 83 -17.55 -1.24 -6.15
N LEU A 84 -18.68 -0.65 -5.81
CA LEU A 84 -19.94 -1.39 -5.77
C LEU A 84 -20.33 -1.89 -7.17
N ALA A 85 -21.23 -2.86 -7.25
CA ALA A 85 -21.65 -3.44 -8.53
C ALA A 85 -22.19 -2.40 -9.53
N ASP A 86 -22.82 -1.34 -9.04
CA ASP A 86 -23.33 -0.19 -9.82
C ASP A 86 -22.24 0.82 -10.22
N GLY A 87 -21.01 0.64 -9.75
CA GLY A 87 -19.88 1.55 -10.00
C GLY A 87 -19.67 2.63 -8.95
N THR A 88 -20.54 2.71 -7.95
CA THR A 88 -20.36 3.67 -6.85
C THR A 88 -19.06 3.38 -6.08
N PRO A 89 -18.21 4.39 -5.78
CA PRO A 89 -17.05 4.22 -4.92
C PRO A 89 -17.44 3.65 -3.55
N VAL A 90 -16.71 2.64 -3.08
CA VAL A 90 -17.03 1.93 -1.83
C VAL A 90 -17.15 2.87 -0.63
N HIS A 91 -16.29 3.89 -0.53
CA HIS A 91 -16.29 4.86 0.57
C HIS A 91 -17.53 5.76 0.62
N ARG A 92 -18.28 5.89 -0.50
CA ARG A 92 -19.55 6.67 -0.55
C ARG A 92 -20.74 5.89 -0.03
N GLU A 93 -20.62 4.59 0.10
CA GLU A 93 -21.67 3.75 0.67
C GLU A 93 -21.72 3.93 2.19
N PRO A 94 -22.93 4.04 2.79
CA PRO A 94 -23.08 4.03 4.24
C PRO A 94 -22.37 2.83 4.88
N LEU A 95 -21.69 3.07 5.97
CA LEU A 95 -20.85 2.06 6.62
C LEU A 95 -21.62 0.78 6.97
N SER A 96 -22.88 0.92 7.39
CA SER A 96 -23.76 -0.21 7.75
C SER A 96 -24.07 -1.20 6.60
N THR A 97 -23.84 -0.80 5.35
CA THR A 97 -24.11 -1.62 4.16
C THR A 97 -22.89 -1.78 3.26
N ARG A 98 -21.82 -1.05 3.57
CA ARG A 98 -20.60 -0.97 2.76
C ARG A 98 -19.98 -2.34 2.47
N TYR A 99 -19.95 -3.21 3.45
CA TYR A 99 -19.28 -4.51 3.33
C TYR A 99 -20.21 -5.65 2.90
N THR A 100 -21.51 -5.44 2.92
CA THR A 100 -22.51 -6.46 2.54
C THR A 100 -23.00 -6.33 1.10
N LYS A 101 -22.77 -5.19 0.45
CA LYS A 101 -23.15 -5.00 -0.96
C LYS A 101 -22.18 -5.68 -1.92
N PRO A 102 -22.69 -6.24 -3.04
CA PRO A 102 -21.84 -6.81 -4.08
C PRO A 102 -20.85 -5.78 -4.64
N ARG A 103 -19.62 -6.22 -4.85
CA ARG A 103 -18.51 -5.40 -5.36
C ARG A 103 -17.97 -6.00 -6.65
N ARG A 104 -17.27 -5.17 -7.40
CA ARG A 104 -16.43 -5.56 -8.52
C ARG A 104 -15.17 -4.73 -8.52
N THR A 105 -14.14 -5.20 -9.17
CA THR A 105 -12.90 -4.45 -9.37
C THR A 105 -13.01 -3.59 -10.62
N VAL A 106 -12.35 -2.44 -10.58
CA VAL A 106 -12.16 -1.57 -11.75
C VAL A 106 -10.70 -1.16 -11.87
N ARG A 107 -10.25 -0.96 -13.12
CA ARG A 107 -8.97 -0.31 -13.40
C ARG A 107 -9.14 1.20 -13.19
N ASP A 108 -8.16 1.80 -12.55
CA ASP A 108 -8.11 3.21 -12.23
C ASP A 108 -6.66 3.69 -12.23
N GLN A 109 -6.43 4.93 -11.87
CA GLN A 109 -5.11 5.50 -11.67
C GLN A 109 -4.98 6.03 -10.24
N TRP A 110 -3.79 5.97 -9.70
CA TRP A 110 -3.50 6.60 -8.42
C TRP A 110 -3.48 8.12 -8.57
N PHE A 111 -4.36 8.79 -7.87
CA PHE A 111 -4.47 10.26 -7.87
C PHE A 111 -3.65 10.86 -6.72
N GLY A 112 -3.23 12.12 -6.89
CA GLY A 112 -2.49 12.86 -5.88
C GLY A 112 -0.97 12.66 -5.99
N THR A 113 -0.29 12.86 -4.87
CA THR A 113 1.16 12.62 -4.76
C THR A 113 1.45 11.13 -4.63
N GLY A 114 2.68 10.72 -4.86
CA GLY A 114 3.04 9.32 -4.70
C GLY A 114 3.06 8.87 -3.24
N VAL A 115 3.22 7.56 -3.05
CA VAL A 115 3.28 6.93 -1.72
C VAL A 115 4.50 6.04 -1.63
N LEU A 116 5.33 6.24 -0.60
CA LEU A 116 6.39 5.31 -0.24
C LEU A 116 5.86 4.36 0.84
N LYS A 117 5.92 3.05 0.58
CA LYS A 117 5.57 2.02 1.55
C LYS A 117 6.81 1.37 2.10
N LEU A 118 6.90 1.28 3.41
CA LEU A 118 7.96 0.62 4.16
C LEU A 118 7.39 -0.57 4.91
N ALA A 119 8.02 -1.72 4.83
CA ALA A 119 7.54 -2.93 5.45
C ALA A 119 8.71 -3.77 5.98
N ARG A 120 8.69 -4.13 7.25
CA ARG A 120 9.65 -5.06 7.82
C ARG A 120 9.13 -6.50 7.68
N PRO A 121 9.99 -7.48 7.42
CA PRO A 121 9.58 -8.87 7.41
C PRO A 121 8.95 -9.29 8.75
N GLY A 122 7.77 -9.91 8.67
CA GLY A 122 7.05 -10.41 9.84
C GLY A 122 6.20 -9.39 10.58
N ASP A 123 6.39 -8.09 10.38
CA ASP A 123 5.51 -7.08 10.99
C ASP A 123 4.09 -7.18 10.39
N PRO A 124 3.04 -7.20 11.23
CA PRO A 124 1.65 -7.21 10.77
C PRO A 124 1.15 -5.79 10.45
N TRP A 125 2.02 -4.97 9.88
CA TRP A 125 1.73 -3.64 9.34
C TRP A 125 2.77 -3.22 8.31
N SER A 126 2.44 -2.19 7.52
CA SER A 126 3.37 -1.39 6.73
C SER A 126 3.22 0.09 7.09
N VAL A 127 4.26 0.87 6.87
CA VAL A 127 4.26 2.31 7.10
C VAL A 127 4.28 3.01 5.75
N TRP A 128 3.28 3.82 5.49
CA TRP A 128 3.12 4.57 4.25
C TRP A 128 3.45 6.02 4.51
N LEU A 129 4.30 6.60 3.68
CA LEU A 129 4.66 8.00 3.76
C LEU A 129 3.94 8.78 2.67
N PHE A 130 3.31 9.86 3.08
CA PHE A 130 2.58 10.76 2.20
C PHE A 130 3.22 12.14 2.18
N TRP A 131 3.18 12.78 1.03
CA TRP A 131 3.60 14.17 0.83
C TRP A 131 2.46 14.96 0.19
N GLU A 132 2.46 16.25 0.42
CA GLU A 132 1.66 17.20 -0.31
C GLU A 132 2.40 17.69 -1.56
N ARG A 133 1.73 18.52 -2.37
CA ARG A 133 2.39 19.14 -3.53
C ARG A 133 3.64 19.90 -3.08
N GLY A 134 4.71 19.84 -3.88
CA GLY A 134 5.98 20.45 -3.51
C GLY A 134 6.82 19.63 -2.52
N TRP A 135 6.45 18.38 -2.30
CA TRP A 135 7.17 17.45 -1.43
C TRP A 135 7.20 17.83 0.06
N GLN A 136 6.24 18.63 0.51
CA GLN A 136 6.04 18.85 1.94
C GLN A 136 5.57 17.55 2.57
N PHE A 137 6.32 17.04 3.54
CA PHE A 137 5.95 15.82 4.24
C PHE A 137 4.63 16.02 5.00
N LYS A 138 3.68 15.08 4.81
CA LYS A 138 2.35 15.16 5.39
C LYS A 138 2.23 14.32 6.64
N ASN A 139 2.46 13.02 6.51
CA ASN A 139 2.30 12.06 7.61
C ASN A 139 2.87 10.69 7.28
N TRP A 140 3.11 9.90 8.30
CA TRP A 140 3.18 8.46 8.22
C TRP A 140 1.79 7.87 8.45
N TYR A 141 1.47 6.81 7.73
CA TYR A 141 0.23 6.07 7.88
C TYR A 141 0.58 4.60 8.10
N VAL A 142 0.25 4.07 9.27
CA VAL A 142 0.52 2.67 9.62
C VAL A 142 -0.70 1.86 9.25
N ASN A 143 -0.59 1.13 8.15
CA ASN A 143 -1.62 0.22 7.66
C ASN A 143 -1.47 -1.12 8.36
N LEU A 144 -2.42 -1.49 9.22
CA LEU A 144 -2.44 -2.80 9.86
C LEU A 144 -2.93 -3.83 8.84
N GLU A 145 -2.11 -4.87 8.62
CA GLU A 145 -2.35 -5.84 7.54
C GLU A 145 -1.75 -7.20 7.89
N GLU A 146 -2.18 -8.26 7.20
CA GLU A 146 -1.52 -9.57 7.30
C GLU A 146 -0.03 -9.47 6.98
N PRO A 147 0.82 -10.29 7.65
CA PRO A 147 2.20 -10.42 7.24
C PRO A 147 2.30 -10.80 5.76
N ARG A 148 3.08 -10.01 5.05
CA ARG A 148 3.17 -10.06 3.59
C ARG A 148 3.73 -11.38 3.08
N ARG A 149 3.08 -11.92 2.06
CA ARG A 149 3.52 -13.13 1.35
C ARG A 149 4.16 -12.72 0.03
N ARG A 150 5.46 -13.04 -0.12
CA ARG A 150 6.21 -12.77 -1.35
C ARG A 150 5.96 -13.86 -2.39
N TRP A 151 5.95 -13.47 -3.64
CA TRP A 151 5.96 -14.35 -4.81
C TRP A 151 6.87 -13.74 -5.89
N ALA A 152 7.02 -14.39 -7.06
CA ALA A 152 8.02 -13.99 -8.07
C ALA A 152 7.89 -12.51 -8.50
N ASP A 153 6.64 -12.01 -8.67
CA ASP A 153 6.40 -10.69 -9.22
C ASP A 153 5.72 -9.74 -8.21
N GLY A 154 5.67 -10.10 -6.91
CA GLY A 154 5.02 -9.21 -5.98
C GLY A 154 4.85 -9.67 -4.55
N ILE A 155 3.94 -8.98 -3.91
CA ILE A 155 3.59 -9.13 -2.49
C ILE A 155 2.07 -9.18 -2.38
N ASP A 156 1.58 -10.17 -1.62
CA ASP A 156 0.17 -10.30 -1.24
C ASP A 156 0.02 -10.03 0.25
N SER A 157 -1.04 -9.33 0.61
CA SER A 157 -1.45 -9.06 1.99
C SER A 157 -2.97 -9.02 2.09
N GLU A 158 -3.49 -8.76 3.28
CA GLU A 158 -4.89 -8.52 3.57
C GLU A 158 -4.98 -7.34 4.55
N ASP A 159 -5.84 -6.40 4.28
CA ASP A 159 -6.06 -5.20 5.09
C ASP A 159 -6.91 -5.53 6.32
N HIS A 160 -6.60 -4.95 7.48
CA HIS A 160 -7.29 -5.23 8.73
C HIS A 160 -8.25 -4.12 9.17
N PHE A 161 -8.62 -3.18 8.31
CA PHE A 161 -9.58 -2.09 8.53
C PHE A 161 -9.19 -1.05 9.58
N LEU A 162 -8.23 -1.33 10.43
CA LEU A 162 -7.80 -0.45 11.51
C LEU A 162 -6.40 0.06 11.24
N ASP A 163 -6.21 1.35 11.34
CA ASP A 163 -4.96 2.01 10.98
C ASP A 163 -4.54 3.05 12.02
N ILE A 164 -3.33 3.61 11.86
CA ILE A 164 -2.82 4.68 12.71
C ILE A 164 -2.23 5.77 11.82
N CYS A 165 -2.65 7.02 12.02
CA CYS A 165 -2.01 8.18 11.41
C CYS A 165 -1.02 8.81 12.39
N VAL A 166 0.18 9.15 11.92
CA VAL A 166 1.24 9.78 12.71
C VAL A 166 1.66 11.07 12.01
N TYR A 167 1.66 12.18 12.72
CA TYR A 167 1.96 13.49 12.16
C TYR A 167 3.40 13.95 12.46
N PRO A 168 3.92 14.98 11.74
CA PRO A 168 5.29 15.47 11.93
C PRO A 168 5.61 15.97 13.35
N ASP A 169 4.60 16.41 14.09
CA ASP A 169 4.71 16.80 15.51
C ASP A 169 4.74 15.61 16.48
N ARG A 170 4.73 14.37 15.92
CA ARG A 170 4.70 13.09 16.63
C ARG A 170 3.38 12.78 17.32
N HIS A 171 2.35 13.61 17.10
CA HIS A 171 1.00 13.21 17.47
C HIS A 171 0.56 12.02 16.61
N TRP A 172 -0.23 11.11 17.19
CA TRP A 172 -0.81 9.99 16.45
C TRP A 172 -2.25 9.77 16.87
N GLU A 173 -3.03 9.19 15.98
CA GLU A 173 -4.42 8.83 16.23
C GLU A 173 -4.77 7.52 15.52
N TRP A 174 -5.71 6.77 16.10
CA TRP A 174 -6.35 5.68 15.41
C TRP A 174 -7.16 6.20 14.23
N ARG A 175 -7.14 5.43 13.15
CA ARG A 175 -7.97 5.70 11.98
C ARG A 175 -8.89 4.51 11.73
N ASP A 176 -10.11 4.82 11.24
CA ASP A 176 -11.06 3.84 10.74
C ASP A 176 -11.57 2.86 11.81
N GLU A 177 -11.59 3.30 13.09
CA GLU A 177 -12.15 2.52 14.20
C GLU A 177 -13.63 2.17 13.98
N ASP A 178 -14.39 3.01 13.33
CA ASP A 178 -15.78 2.79 12.96
C ASP A 178 -15.91 1.74 11.85
N GLU A 179 -15.03 1.74 10.84
CA GLU A 179 -14.92 0.70 9.82
C GLU A 179 -14.55 -0.66 10.44
N PHE A 180 -13.57 -0.66 11.31
CA PHE A 180 -13.15 -1.86 12.03
C PHE A 180 -14.27 -2.42 12.91
N ALA A 181 -15.01 -1.56 13.61
CA ALA A 181 -16.17 -1.96 14.40
C ALA A 181 -17.31 -2.51 13.51
N GLN A 182 -17.52 -1.93 12.32
CA GLN A 182 -18.53 -2.43 11.38
C GLN A 182 -18.10 -3.79 10.80
N ALA A 183 -16.84 -3.96 10.42
CA ALA A 183 -16.32 -5.23 9.93
C ALA A 183 -16.50 -6.37 10.94
N GLN A 184 -16.38 -6.08 12.25
CA GLN A 184 -16.69 -7.03 13.32
C GLN A 184 -18.18 -7.35 13.37
N ARG A 185 -19.09 -6.36 13.27
CA ARG A 185 -20.54 -6.58 13.23
C ARG A 185 -20.96 -7.42 12.03
N ASP A 186 -20.32 -7.22 10.89
CA ASP A 186 -20.61 -7.94 9.65
C ASP A 186 -19.95 -9.34 9.60
N GLY A 187 -19.19 -9.72 10.65
CA GLY A 187 -18.54 -11.03 10.75
C GLY A 187 -17.27 -11.19 9.90
N LEU A 188 -16.77 -10.12 9.27
CA LEU A 188 -15.51 -10.12 8.51
C LEU A 188 -14.29 -10.21 9.41
N VAL A 189 -14.39 -9.69 10.62
CA VAL A 189 -13.34 -9.74 11.64
C VAL A 189 -13.86 -10.46 12.87
N THR A 190 -13.32 -11.64 13.16
CA THR A 190 -13.68 -12.40 14.36
C THR A 190 -13.17 -11.71 15.62
N PRO A 191 -13.74 -11.97 16.83
CA PRO A 191 -13.23 -11.42 18.08
C PRO A 191 -11.75 -11.75 18.34
N ALA A 192 -11.29 -12.94 17.98
CA ALA A 192 -9.89 -13.35 18.10
C ALA A 192 -9.00 -12.49 17.19
N ARG A 193 -9.38 -12.34 15.92
CA ARG A 193 -8.66 -11.49 14.96
C ARG A 193 -8.66 -10.03 15.41
N ALA A 194 -9.76 -9.52 15.93
CA ALA A 194 -9.84 -8.15 16.44
C ALA A 194 -8.84 -7.92 17.60
N ALA A 195 -8.67 -8.90 18.47
CA ALA A 195 -7.67 -8.81 19.56
C ALA A 195 -6.23 -8.81 19.03
N GLU A 196 -5.93 -9.63 17.99
CA GLU A 196 -4.63 -9.66 17.30
C GLU A 196 -4.31 -8.33 16.62
N VAL A 197 -5.26 -7.78 15.85
CA VAL A 197 -5.11 -6.49 15.15
C VAL A 197 -4.85 -5.36 16.14
N ARG A 198 -5.63 -5.27 17.23
CA ARG A 198 -5.37 -4.26 18.26
C ARG A 198 -4.04 -4.48 18.99
N SER A 199 -3.59 -5.72 19.14
CA SER A 199 -2.26 -6.02 19.70
C SER A 199 -1.14 -5.56 18.75
N ALA A 200 -1.28 -5.81 17.44
CA ALA A 200 -0.38 -5.30 16.41
C ALA A 200 -0.29 -3.77 16.43
N GLY A 201 -1.45 -3.11 16.48
CA GLY A 201 -1.50 -1.65 16.56
C GLY A 201 -0.83 -1.10 17.82
N ARG A 202 -1.01 -1.73 18.99
CA ARG A 202 -0.28 -1.33 20.21
C ARG A 202 1.24 -1.50 20.07
N ALA A 203 1.68 -2.56 19.39
CA ALA A 203 3.11 -2.74 19.12
C ALA A 203 3.66 -1.65 18.16
N ALA A 204 2.89 -1.28 17.14
CA ALA A 204 3.23 -0.15 16.27
C ALA A 204 3.30 1.17 17.05
N ILE A 205 2.31 1.46 17.93
CA ILE A 205 2.29 2.65 18.79
C ILE A 205 3.52 2.69 19.73
N ALA A 206 3.96 1.54 20.24
CA ALA A 206 5.18 1.50 21.04
C ALA A 206 6.44 1.90 20.24
N GLN A 207 6.52 1.53 18.96
CA GLN A 207 7.60 1.99 18.05
C GLN A 207 7.49 3.49 17.76
N ILE A 208 6.28 3.99 17.50
CA ILE A 208 6.00 5.42 17.30
C ILE A 208 6.42 6.22 18.53
N SER A 209 5.98 5.81 19.72
CA SER A 209 6.29 6.49 20.98
C SER A 209 7.80 6.50 21.29
N ALA A 210 8.50 5.42 20.95
CA ALA A 210 9.95 5.33 21.08
C ALA A 210 10.70 6.05 19.97
N TRP A 211 9.99 6.55 18.95
CA TRP A 211 10.51 7.19 17.74
C TRP A 211 11.63 6.37 17.09
N ARG A 212 11.31 5.17 16.63
CA ARG A 212 12.28 4.20 16.08
C ARG A 212 11.86 3.69 14.71
N GLY A 213 12.83 3.13 13.99
CA GLY A 213 12.63 2.53 12.69
C GLY A 213 12.11 3.53 11.67
N PRO A 214 11.05 3.21 10.91
CA PRO A 214 10.57 4.04 9.80
C PRO A 214 10.26 5.50 10.19
N PHE A 215 10.02 5.77 11.48
CA PHE A 215 9.70 7.11 11.99
C PHE A 215 10.93 7.95 12.30
N ALA A 216 12.12 7.34 12.39
CA ALA A 216 13.38 8.01 12.74
C ALA A 216 14.48 7.88 11.67
N ASP A 217 14.23 7.09 10.62
CA ASP A 217 15.25 6.76 9.62
C ASP A 217 15.38 7.82 8.51
N GLY A 218 14.66 8.96 8.60
CA GLY A 218 14.77 10.08 7.64
C GLY A 218 14.07 9.83 6.30
N TRP A 219 13.12 8.88 6.25
CA TRP A 219 12.39 8.58 5.02
C TRP A 219 11.48 9.71 4.54
N GLU A 220 11.13 10.66 5.39
CA GLU A 220 10.38 11.87 5.05
C GLU A 220 11.10 12.75 4.02
N ASP A 221 12.43 12.69 3.99
CA ASP A 221 13.28 13.42 3.04
C ASP A 221 13.58 12.62 1.76
N TRP A 222 13.13 11.35 1.70
CA TRP A 222 13.35 10.51 0.54
C TRP A 222 12.63 11.06 -0.71
N ARG A 223 13.25 10.87 -1.88
CA ARG A 223 12.68 11.23 -3.19
C ARG A 223 12.93 10.11 -4.18
N PRO A 224 11.95 9.86 -5.10
CA PRO A 224 12.15 8.86 -6.14
C PRO A 224 13.23 9.28 -7.13
N ASP A 225 13.92 8.31 -7.70
CA ASP A 225 14.81 8.55 -8.83
C ASP A 225 13.97 9.04 -10.02
N PRO A 226 14.28 10.22 -10.59
CA PRO A 226 13.54 10.76 -11.72
C PRO A 226 13.65 9.90 -13.01
N ALA A 227 14.60 8.98 -13.06
CA ALA A 227 14.75 8.03 -14.18
C ALA A 227 13.76 6.85 -14.09
N TRP A 228 13.09 6.64 -12.96
CA TRP A 228 12.14 5.54 -12.82
C TRP A 228 10.86 5.79 -13.63
N SER A 229 10.51 4.82 -14.46
CA SER A 229 9.23 4.83 -15.16
C SER A 229 8.08 4.43 -14.24
N VAL A 230 6.88 4.91 -14.55
CA VAL A 230 5.66 4.45 -13.87
C VAL A 230 5.42 2.98 -14.20
N PRO A 231 5.23 2.10 -13.20
CA PRO A 231 4.96 0.68 -13.43
C PRO A 231 3.68 0.44 -14.21
N ARG A 232 3.65 -0.64 -14.99
CA ARG A 232 2.46 -1.07 -15.72
C ARG A 232 1.61 -2.00 -14.86
N LEU A 233 0.30 -1.93 -15.03
CA LEU A 233 -0.64 -2.91 -14.49
C LEU A 233 -0.87 -4.00 -15.55
N PRO A 234 -0.42 -5.25 -15.34
CA PRO A 234 -0.62 -6.34 -16.30
C PRO A 234 -2.09 -6.73 -16.43
N GLU A 235 -2.45 -7.39 -17.53
CA GLU A 235 -3.84 -7.86 -17.75
C GLU A 235 -4.22 -8.95 -16.74
N ASP A 236 -3.28 -9.82 -16.42
CA ASP A 236 -3.39 -10.95 -15.49
C ASP A 236 -2.94 -10.60 -14.07
N TRP A 237 -3.15 -9.35 -13.64
CA TRP A 237 -2.75 -8.83 -12.34
C TRP A 237 -3.25 -9.66 -11.15
N ASP A 238 -4.36 -10.35 -11.30
CA ASP A 238 -5.04 -11.20 -10.29
C ASP A 238 -4.67 -12.69 -10.37
N ARG A 239 -3.71 -13.04 -11.28
CA ARG A 239 -3.26 -14.43 -11.43
C ARG A 239 -2.81 -15.03 -10.09
N ALA A 240 -2.98 -16.34 -9.95
CA ALA A 240 -2.46 -17.07 -8.80
C ALA A 240 -0.93 -16.86 -8.71
N PRO A 241 -0.38 -16.61 -7.51
CA PRO A 241 1.05 -16.44 -7.34
C PRO A 241 1.78 -17.74 -7.68
N GLU A 242 2.72 -17.66 -8.61
CA GLU A 242 3.66 -18.77 -8.81
C GLU A 242 4.50 -18.92 -7.54
N ARG A 243 4.58 -20.15 -7.02
CA ARG A 243 5.43 -20.44 -5.85
C ARG A 243 6.86 -20.11 -6.24
N LEU A 244 7.53 -19.31 -5.40
CA LEU A 244 9.00 -19.19 -5.49
C LEU A 244 9.55 -20.61 -5.46
N ARG A 245 10.26 -21.01 -6.52
CA ARG A 245 11.01 -22.27 -6.50
C ARG A 245 12.08 -22.12 -5.42
N SER A 246 11.94 -22.94 -4.39
CA SER A 246 12.88 -23.08 -3.29
C SER A 246 14.26 -23.54 -3.80
#